data_533032ea9447aa951ec517f75fa9fa7a
#
_entry.id   533032ea9447aa951ec517f75fa9fa7a
#
_cell.length_a   1.000
_cell.length_b   1.000
_cell.length_c   1.000
_cell.angle_alpha   90.00
_cell.angle_beta   90.00
_cell.angle_gamma   90.00
#
_symmetry.space_group_name_H-M   'P 1'
#
loop_
_entity.id
_entity.type
_entity.pdbx_description
1 polymer ?
#
loop_
_entity_poly.entity_id
_entity_poly.type
_entity_poly.pdbx_seq_one_letter_code
_entity_poly.pdbx_strand_id
1 'polypeptide(L)'
;LGVNEKEFFTITTERGDVLNAWRILPKDFDKTKKYPVVMLQYSGPTSQRVLNNWRKRFGYALADAGYLVVNVDGRGTGARGREWRNATYMQLGIKEAEDQISAAKYLKTLPYVDGERIAICGWGYGGYQALMCLSLQAKNGDIFKCGIAIAPVTNWRLYDSAYTERFMRRPQVNEFGYEGTDLMKMAKDLTGELLIVHGLADDNVHAQNTLLYTDALVKAGKQFDMQLYVDDNHSIRKPANYAHLHHRIMLFLEKNL
;
A
#
# COMPACT_ATOMS: atom_id res chain seq x y z
N LEU A 1 -23.52 17.17 2.11
CA LEU A 1 -22.06 17.11 1.94
C LEU A 1 -21.68 16.50 0.59
N GLY A 2 -22.11 16.65 -0.53
CA GLY A 2 -21.70 16.32 -1.91
C GLY A 2 -20.62 15.24 -2.17
N VAL A 3 -20.34 14.38 -1.22
CA VAL A 3 -19.38 13.27 -1.37
C VAL A 3 -20.10 12.00 -1.78
N ASN A 4 -19.53 11.27 -2.73
CA ASN A 4 -20.06 9.98 -3.14
C ASN A 4 -19.86 8.94 -2.02
N GLU A 5 -20.83 8.04 -1.90
CA GLU A 5 -20.75 6.94 -0.93
C GLU A 5 -19.80 5.84 -1.42
N LYS A 6 -19.37 4.97 -0.49
CA LYS A 6 -18.67 3.75 -0.85
C LYS A 6 -19.59 2.80 -1.61
N GLU A 7 -19.10 2.31 -2.71
CA GLU A 7 -19.71 1.22 -3.47
C GLU A 7 -18.88 -0.05 -3.32
N PHE A 8 -19.51 -1.15 -2.93
CA PHE A 8 -18.84 -2.44 -2.76
C PHE A 8 -18.92 -3.24 -4.05
N PHE A 9 -17.82 -3.90 -4.40
CA PHE A 9 -17.74 -4.76 -5.57
C PHE A 9 -16.66 -5.84 -5.38
N THR A 10 -16.52 -6.72 -6.34
CA THR A 10 -15.48 -7.75 -6.35
C THR A 10 -14.65 -7.67 -7.61
N ILE A 11 -13.40 -8.10 -7.49
CA ILE A 11 -12.46 -8.23 -8.60
C ILE A 11 -12.03 -9.69 -8.68
N THR A 12 -12.16 -10.32 -9.82
CA THR A 12 -11.63 -11.67 -10.05
C THR A 12 -10.24 -11.53 -10.67
N THR A 13 -9.25 -12.13 -10.02
CA THR A 13 -7.86 -12.12 -10.49
C THR A 13 -7.68 -13.08 -11.68
N GLU A 14 -6.55 -12.97 -12.38
CA GLU A 14 -6.17 -13.89 -13.47
C GLU A 14 -6.08 -15.36 -12.99
N ARG A 15 -5.85 -15.58 -11.68
CA ARG A 15 -5.83 -16.90 -11.04
C ARG A 15 -7.21 -17.44 -10.69
N GLY A 16 -8.25 -16.61 -10.78
CA GLY A 16 -9.61 -16.95 -10.37
C GLY A 16 -9.95 -16.62 -8.91
N ASP A 17 -9.03 -16.01 -8.16
CA ASP A 17 -9.33 -15.54 -6.80
C ASP A 17 -10.26 -14.33 -6.86
N VAL A 18 -11.31 -14.33 -6.04
CA VAL A 18 -12.27 -13.22 -5.95
C VAL A 18 -11.90 -12.32 -4.79
N LEU A 19 -11.54 -11.08 -5.07
CA LEU A 19 -11.13 -10.08 -4.10
C LEU A 19 -12.30 -9.16 -3.76
N ASN A 20 -12.54 -8.93 -2.46
CA ASN A 20 -13.50 -7.92 -2.01
C ASN A 20 -12.89 -6.53 -2.12
N ALA A 21 -13.68 -5.58 -2.58
CA ALA A 21 -13.25 -4.20 -2.79
C ALA A 21 -14.37 -3.20 -2.46
N TRP A 22 -13.97 -1.96 -2.18
CA TRP A 22 -14.86 -0.81 -2.26
C TRP A 22 -14.21 0.30 -3.08
N ARG A 23 -15.06 1.16 -3.63
CA ARG A 23 -14.62 2.37 -4.32
C ARG A 23 -15.41 3.59 -3.84
N ILE A 24 -14.80 4.75 -3.99
CA ILE A 24 -15.46 6.05 -3.89
C ILE A 24 -15.23 6.74 -5.22
N LEU A 25 -16.30 7.04 -5.94
CA LEU A 25 -16.22 7.77 -7.19
C LEU A 25 -15.78 9.22 -6.92
N PRO A 26 -15.00 9.82 -7.82
CA PRO A 26 -14.59 11.21 -7.67
C PRO A 26 -15.81 12.14 -7.65
N LYS A 27 -15.65 13.28 -7.00
CA LYS A 27 -16.67 14.32 -7.01
C LYS A 27 -17.07 14.68 -8.45
N ASP A 28 -18.36 14.91 -8.64
CA ASP A 28 -18.93 15.22 -9.96
C ASP A 28 -18.55 14.19 -11.05
N PHE A 29 -18.58 12.91 -10.69
CA PHE A 29 -18.21 11.80 -11.57
C PHE A 29 -19.01 11.82 -12.88
N ASP A 30 -18.26 11.77 -13.98
CA ASP A 30 -18.78 11.66 -15.35
C ASP A 30 -18.16 10.41 -16.01
N LYS A 31 -18.99 9.42 -16.31
CA LYS A 31 -18.55 8.15 -16.92
C LYS A 31 -17.88 8.28 -18.29
N THR A 32 -18.00 9.45 -18.93
CA THR A 32 -17.38 9.72 -20.24
C THR A 32 -15.95 10.25 -20.10
N LYS A 33 -15.53 10.60 -18.89
CA LYS A 33 -14.17 11.07 -18.58
C LYS A 33 -13.30 9.94 -18.03
N LYS A 34 -12.00 10.15 -18.03
CA LYS A 34 -11.01 9.26 -17.41
C LYS A 34 -10.42 9.91 -16.16
N TYR A 35 -10.31 9.11 -15.09
CA TYR A 35 -9.85 9.57 -13.79
C TYR A 35 -8.61 8.83 -13.33
N PRO A 36 -7.69 9.52 -12.65
CA PRO A 36 -6.60 8.86 -11.94
C PRO A 36 -7.15 8.06 -10.76
N VAL A 37 -6.46 6.98 -10.40
CA VAL A 37 -6.85 6.08 -9.32
C VAL A 37 -5.85 6.15 -8.18
N VAL A 38 -6.35 6.23 -6.95
CA VAL A 38 -5.55 6.00 -5.74
C VAL A 38 -6.06 4.73 -5.06
N MET A 39 -5.24 3.68 -5.07
CA MET A 39 -5.51 2.45 -4.34
C MET A 39 -5.00 2.60 -2.91
N LEU A 40 -5.92 2.69 -1.96
CA LEU A 40 -5.63 2.61 -0.53
C LEU A 40 -5.68 1.15 -0.11
N GLN A 41 -4.70 0.66 0.63
CA GLN A 41 -4.69 -0.73 1.09
C GLN A 41 -3.92 -0.87 2.41
N TYR A 42 -4.13 -1.97 3.09
CA TYR A 42 -3.35 -2.40 4.25
C TYR A 42 -2.75 -3.80 4.01
N SER A 43 -3.60 -4.75 3.63
CA SER A 43 -3.24 -6.13 3.22
C SER A 43 -2.67 -7.03 4.33
N GLY A 44 -2.49 -6.52 5.55
CA GLY A 44 -1.89 -7.29 6.64
C GLY A 44 -2.68 -8.56 6.97
N PRO A 45 -2.01 -9.63 7.44
CA PRO A 45 -2.65 -10.89 7.76
C PRO A 45 -3.74 -10.69 8.80
N THR A 46 -4.89 -11.34 8.59
CA THR A 46 -6.11 -11.24 9.43
C THR A 46 -6.80 -9.87 9.46
N SER A 47 -6.26 -8.87 8.79
CA SER A 47 -6.87 -7.53 8.72
C SER A 47 -8.07 -7.51 7.75
N GLN A 48 -8.91 -6.49 7.89
CA GLN A 48 -10.01 -6.22 6.97
C GLN A 48 -10.18 -4.71 6.78
N ARG A 49 -10.12 -4.24 5.54
CA ARG A 49 -10.34 -2.84 5.18
C ARG A 49 -11.60 -2.63 4.35
N VAL A 50 -12.09 -3.66 3.71
CA VAL A 50 -13.37 -3.64 2.98
C VAL A 50 -14.49 -3.87 3.99
N LEU A 51 -14.94 -2.78 4.60
CA LEU A 51 -15.91 -2.72 5.67
C LEU A 51 -16.98 -1.67 5.37
N ASN A 52 -18.23 -1.97 5.70
CA ASN A 52 -19.31 -1.01 5.65
C ASN A 52 -19.26 -0.08 6.87
N ASN A 53 -18.39 0.91 6.83
CA ASN A 53 -18.24 1.94 7.86
C ASN A 53 -17.79 3.29 7.29
N TRP A 54 -17.97 4.36 8.06
CA TRP A 54 -17.64 5.75 7.68
C TRP A 54 -16.18 6.16 7.97
N ARG A 55 -15.31 5.26 8.42
CA ARG A 55 -14.01 5.60 9.02
C ARG A 55 -12.90 6.04 8.06
N LYS A 56 -13.16 6.24 6.77
CA LYS A 56 -12.13 6.55 5.78
C LYS A 56 -12.18 8.02 5.30
N ARG A 57 -11.97 8.94 6.23
CA ARG A 57 -11.97 10.40 5.92
C ARG A 57 -11.01 10.77 4.79
N PHE A 58 -9.81 10.20 4.79
CA PHE A 58 -8.81 10.48 3.76
C PHE A 58 -9.26 10.01 2.37
N GLY A 59 -9.90 8.86 2.26
CA GLY A 59 -10.46 8.40 0.99
C GLY A 59 -11.48 9.38 0.41
N TYR A 60 -12.34 9.96 1.26
CA TYR A 60 -13.30 10.97 0.82
C TYR A 60 -12.62 12.27 0.38
N ALA A 61 -11.55 12.70 1.05
CA ALA A 61 -10.77 13.88 0.64
C ALA A 61 -10.11 13.68 -0.73
N LEU A 62 -9.59 12.49 -1.00
CA LEU A 62 -9.04 12.14 -2.32
C LEU A 62 -10.12 12.14 -3.40
N ALA A 63 -11.29 11.58 -3.12
CA ALA A 63 -12.42 11.59 -4.07
C ALA A 63 -12.91 13.02 -4.36
N ASP A 64 -12.97 13.87 -3.33
CA ASP A 64 -13.30 15.30 -3.49
C ASP A 64 -12.27 16.04 -4.34
N ALA A 65 -11.01 15.63 -4.30
CA ALA A 65 -9.92 16.16 -5.13
C ALA A 65 -9.90 15.61 -6.57
N GLY A 66 -10.81 14.72 -6.94
CA GLY A 66 -10.96 14.21 -8.30
C GLY A 66 -10.36 12.84 -8.57
N TYR A 67 -9.89 12.12 -7.55
CA TYR A 67 -9.38 10.76 -7.69
C TYR A 67 -10.50 9.71 -7.54
N LEU A 68 -10.44 8.67 -8.35
CA LEU A 68 -11.17 7.42 -8.06
C LEU A 68 -10.41 6.68 -6.95
N VAL A 69 -11.05 6.48 -5.82
CA VAL A 69 -10.44 5.83 -4.65
C VAL A 69 -10.92 4.39 -4.55
N VAL A 70 -9.98 3.46 -4.46
CA VAL A 70 -10.27 2.01 -4.38
C VAL A 70 -9.53 1.41 -3.21
N ASN A 71 -10.16 0.47 -2.50
CA ASN A 71 -9.49 -0.37 -1.51
C ASN A 71 -9.82 -1.83 -1.79
N VAL A 72 -8.82 -2.69 -1.74
CA VAL A 72 -8.94 -4.12 -2.04
C VAL A 72 -8.33 -4.93 -0.90
N ASP A 73 -9.08 -5.91 -0.39
CA ASP A 73 -8.60 -6.93 0.53
C ASP A 73 -8.26 -8.21 -0.25
N GLY A 74 -6.98 -8.53 -0.29
CA GLY A 74 -6.46 -9.71 -0.98
C GLY A 74 -6.26 -10.92 -0.06
N ARG A 75 -5.57 -11.93 -0.56
CA ARG A 75 -5.22 -13.14 0.20
C ARG A 75 -4.45 -12.79 1.47
N GLY A 76 -4.69 -13.54 2.54
CA GLY A 76 -4.14 -13.29 3.88
C GLY A 76 -5.05 -12.47 4.78
N THR A 77 -5.97 -11.66 4.23
CA THR A 77 -6.91 -10.86 5.02
C THR A 77 -7.96 -11.72 5.74
N GLY A 78 -8.67 -11.12 6.69
CA GLY A 78 -9.64 -11.79 7.53
C GLY A 78 -11.00 -12.03 6.87
N ALA A 79 -11.90 -12.65 7.65
CA ALA A 79 -13.32 -12.86 7.33
C ALA A 79 -13.63 -13.79 6.13
N ARG A 80 -12.64 -14.55 5.62
CA ARG A 80 -12.79 -15.44 4.46
C ARG A 80 -12.31 -16.87 4.69
N GLY A 81 -12.21 -17.27 5.95
CA GLY A 81 -11.85 -18.61 6.34
C GLY A 81 -10.34 -18.84 6.47
N ARG A 82 -10.00 -20.06 6.91
CA ARG A 82 -8.64 -20.42 7.31
C ARG A 82 -7.66 -20.45 6.12
N GLU A 83 -8.05 -21.04 5.02
CA GLU A 83 -7.18 -21.19 3.84
C GLU A 83 -6.79 -19.84 3.26
N TRP A 84 -7.77 -18.94 3.12
CA TRP A 84 -7.56 -17.57 2.66
C TRP A 84 -6.61 -16.81 3.58
N ARG A 85 -6.87 -16.86 4.89
CA ARG A 85 -6.05 -16.19 5.89
C ARG A 85 -4.61 -16.72 5.92
N ASN A 86 -4.41 -18.02 5.77
CA ASN A 86 -3.10 -18.65 5.84
C ASN A 86 -2.36 -18.68 4.49
N ALA A 87 -2.95 -18.14 3.43
CA ALA A 87 -2.34 -18.13 2.10
C ALA A 87 -0.97 -17.44 2.07
N THR A 88 -0.74 -16.45 2.94
CA THR A 88 0.49 -15.66 3.00
C THR A 88 1.48 -16.13 4.08
N TYR A 89 1.14 -17.19 4.81
CA TYR A 89 1.97 -17.73 5.88
C TYR A 89 3.38 -18.07 5.40
N MET A 90 4.39 -17.63 6.16
CA MET A 90 5.84 -17.75 5.90
C MET A 90 6.38 -16.94 4.71
N GLN A 91 5.56 -16.18 4.01
CA GLN A 91 5.95 -15.37 2.85
C GLN A 91 5.15 -14.06 2.76
N LEU A 92 5.06 -13.34 3.86
CA LEU A 92 4.29 -12.10 3.95
C LEU A 92 4.71 -11.11 2.85
N GLY A 93 3.75 -10.59 2.11
CA GLY A 93 3.93 -9.51 1.13
C GLY A 93 3.88 -9.95 -0.33
N ILE A 94 4.20 -11.19 -0.66
CA ILE A 94 4.29 -11.64 -2.06
C ILE A 94 2.90 -11.78 -2.69
N LYS A 95 2.05 -12.63 -2.12
CA LYS A 95 0.70 -12.89 -2.67
C LYS A 95 -0.21 -11.69 -2.55
N GLU A 96 -0.04 -10.91 -1.49
CA GLU A 96 -0.78 -9.67 -1.31
C GLU A 96 -0.45 -8.66 -2.41
N ALA A 97 0.83 -8.54 -2.77
CA ALA A 97 1.25 -7.66 -3.86
C ALA A 97 0.74 -8.16 -5.22
N GLU A 98 0.79 -9.47 -5.48
CA GLU A 98 0.19 -10.07 -6.68
C GLU A 98 -1.30 -9.71 -6.80
N ASP A 99 -2.05 -9.78 -5.70
CA ASP A 99 -3.48 -9.45 -5.69
C ASP A 99 -3.73 -7.94 -5.93
N GLN A 100 -2.94 -7.06 -5.33
CA GLN A 100 -3.04 -5.61 -5.59
C GLN A 100 -2.68 -5.26 -7.04
N ILE A 101 -1.65 -5.88 -7.60
CA ILE A 101 -1.27 -5.73 -9.00
C ILE A 101 -2.38 -6.24 -9.93
N SER A 102 -2.95 -7.41 -9.65
CA SER A 102 -4.08 -7.95 -10.41
C SER A 102 -5.31 -7.04 -10.35
N ALA A 103 -5.59 -6.48 -9.17
CA ALA A 103 -6.67 -5.50 -9.01
C ALA A 103 -6.43 -4.24 -9.84
N ALA A 104 -5.21 -3.72 -9.85
CA ALA A 104 -4.86 -2.56 -10.66
C ALA A 104 -4.98 -2.85 -12.16
N LYS A 105 -4.58 -4.04 -12.62
CA LYS A 105 -4.80 -4.47 -14.01
C LYS A 105 -6.27 -4.48 -14.39
N TYR A 106 -7.14 -4.99 -13.51
CA TYR A 106 -8.58 -4.93 -13.72
C TYR A 106 -9.07 -3.48 -13.83
N LEU A 107 -8.63 -2.59 -12.92
CA LEU A 107 -9.03 -1.18 -12.96
C LEU A 107 -8.63 -0.49 -14.27
N LYS A 108 -7.48 -0.84 -14.86
CA LYS A 108 -7.07 -0.35 -16.19
C LYS A 108 -8.04 -0.70 -17.30
N THR A 109 -8.86 -1.75 -17.17
CA THR A 109 -9.84 -2.15 -18.18
C THR A 109 -11.12 -1.29 -18.14
N LEU A 110 -11.33 -0.53 -17.07
CA LEU A 110 -12.54 0.27 -16.92
C LEU A 110 -12.48 1.52 -17.80
N PRO A 111 -13.56 1.86 -18.53
CA PRO A 111 -13.52 2.94 -19.53
C PRO A 111 -13.30 4.34 -18.92
N TYR A 112 -13.64 4.54 -17.65
CA TYR A 112 -13.47 5.80 -16.92
C TYR A 112 -12.18 5.85 -16.09
N VAL A 113 -11.29 4.87 -16.22
CA VAL A 113 -9.98 4.85 -15.55
C VAL A 113 -8.90 5.28 -16.53
N ASP A 114 -8.07 6.24 -16.10
CA ASP A 114 -6.80 6.52 -16.77
C ASP A 114 -5.75 5.50 -16.29
N GLY A 115 -5.54 4.49 -17.09
CA GLY A 115 -4.65 3.36 -16.76
C GLY A 115 -3.17 3.74 -16.58
N GLU A 116 -2.76 4.92 -17.04
CA GLU A 116 -1.39 5.42 -16.86
C GLU A 116 -1.22 6.21 -15.55
N ARG A 117 -2.31 6.44 -14.81
CA ARG A 117 -2.33 7.23 -13.59
C ARG A 117 -2.95 6.47 -12.43
N ILE A 118 -2.26 5.43 -11.97
CA ILE A 118 -2.65 4.63 -10.79
C ILE A 118 -1.57 4.74 -9.73
N ALA A 119 -1.97 5.14 -8.52
CA ALA A 119 -1.11 5.17 -7.34
C ALA A 119 -1.51 4.08 -6.34
N ILE A 120 -0.54 3.61 -5.54
CA ILE A 120 -0.77 2.74 -4.39
C ILE A 120 -0.31 3.43 -3.12
N CYS A 121 -1.13 3.40 -2.06
CA CYS A 121 -0.87 4.07 -0.80
C CYS A 121 -1.18 3.15 0.38
N GLY A 122 -0.29 3.12 1.36
CA GLY A 122 -0.52 2.35 2.57
C GLY A 122 0.34 2.78 3.76
N TRP A 123 -0.11 2.38 4.95
CA TRP A 123 0.46 2.72 6.23
C TRP A 123 0.83 1.45 7.00
N GLY A 124 1.97 1.43 7.66
CA GLY A 124 2.48 0.25 8.38
C GLY A 124 2.70 -0.95 7.44
N TYR A 125 1.96 -2.03 7.65
CA TYR A 125 1.94 -3.16 6.71
C TYR A 125 1.55 -2.71 5.30
N GLY A 126 0.60 -1.77 5.20
CA GLY A 126 0.22 -1.17 3.92
C GLY A 126 1.35 -0.39 3.26
N GLY A 127 2.21 0.25 4.04
CA GLY A 127 3.43 0.88 3.54
C GLY A 127 4.41 -0.15 2.98
N TYR A 128 4.62 -1.25 3.70
CA TYR A 128 5.38 -2.40 3.21
C TYR A 128 4.81 -2.93 1.89
N GLN A 129 3.48 -3.08 1.81
CA GLN A 129 2.83 -3.54 0.60
C GLN A 129 2.95 -2.57 -0.58
N ALA A 130 2.88 -1.27 -0.34
CA ALA A 130 3.13 -0.30 -1.41
C ALA A 130 4.53 -0.47 -2.00
N LEU A 131 5.55 -0.64 -1.15
CA LEU A 131 6.93 -0.91 -1.59
C LEU A 131 7.07 -2.26 -2.31
N MET A 132 6.41 -3.31 -1.82
CA MET A 132 6.37 -4.62 -2.50
C MET A 132 5.75 -4.51 -3.90
N CYS A 133 4.63 -3.80 -4.02
CA CYS A 133 3.99 -3.58 -5.32
C CYS A 133 4.91 -2.84 -6.30
N LEU A 134 5.56 -1.75 -5.86
CA LEU A 134 6.49 -1.01 -6.71
C LEU A 134 7.74 -1.82 -7.09
N SER A 135 8.15 -2.77 -6.24
CA SER A 135 9.30 -3.64 -6.53
C SER A 135 8.96 -4.82 -7.44
N LEU A 136 7.74 -5.37 -7.30
CA LEU A 136 7.33 -6.56 -8.06
C LEU A 136 6.63 -6.22 -9.39
N GLN A 137 6.16 -4.98 -9.56
CA GLN A 137 5.42 -4.59 -10.77
C GLN A 137 6.26 -4.65 -12.05
N ALA A 138 7.59 -4.49 -11.98
CA ALA A 138 8.44 -4.52 -13.15
C ALA A 138 8.25 -5.79 -14.01
N LYS A 139 7.92 -6.91 -13.38
CA LYS A 139 7.58 -8.17 -14.03
C LYS A 139 6.22 -8.14 -14.76
N ASN A 140 5.41 -7.14 -14.48
CA ASN A 140 4.03 -6.97 -14.96
C ASN A 140 3.85 -5.72 -15.84
N GLY A 141 4.93 -4.95 -16.10
CA GLY A 141 4.92 -3.79 -16.99
C GLY A 141 4.43 -2.49 -16.36
N ASP A 142 5.05 -2.05 -15.25
CA ASP A 142 4.83 -0.74 -14.63
C ASP A 142 3.34 -0.37 -14.43
N ILE A 143 2.71 -1.08 -13.49
CA ILE A 143 1.28 -0.92 -13.21
C ILE A 143 0.98 0.38 -12.45
N PHE A 144 1.78 0.65 -11.40
CA PHE A 144 1.63 1.84 -10.56
C PHE A 144 2.60 2.95 -11.01
N LYS A 145 2.06 4.12 -11.30
CA LYS A 145 2.83 5.33 -11.63
C LYS A 145 3.65 5.81 -10.44
N CYS A 146 3.04 5.74 -9.26
CA CYS A 146 3.68 6.14 -8.01
C CYS A 146 3.14 5.37 -6.81
N GLY A 147 3.87 5.42 -5.70
CA GLY A 147 3.48 4.84 -4.44
C GLY A 147 3.82 5.71 -3.24
N ILE A 148 3.03 5.55 -2.19
CA ILE A 148 3.19 6.25 -0.92
C ILE A 148 3.27 5.20 0.19
N ALA A 149 4.41 5.13 0.85
CA ALA A 149 4.68 4.19 1.94
C ALA A 149 4.88 4.95 3.25
N ILE A 150 3.93 4.81 4.17
CA ILE A 150 3.97 5.50 5.46
C ILE A 150 4.31 4.49 6.55
N ALA A 151 5.37 4.78 7.32
CA ALA A 151 5.87 3.96 8.42
C ALA A 151 5.99 2.45 8.05
N PRO A 152 6.65 2.12 6.93
CA PRO A 152 6.68 0.75 6.43
C PRO A 152 7.61 -0.16 7.26
N VAL A 153 7.23 -1.43 7.41
CA VAL A 153 8.21 -2.50 7.60
C VAL A 153 8.96 -2.65 6.27
N THR A 154 10.25 -2.93 6.30
CA THR A 154 11.07 -3.16 5.10
C THR A 154 11.84 -4.47 5.15
N ASN A 155 12.05 -4.99 6.36
CA ASN A 155 12.63 -6.31 6.59
C ASN A 155 11.99 -6.90 7.85
N TRP A 156 11.45 -8.11 7.76
CA TRP A 156 10.76 -8.76 8.88
C TRP A 156 11.68 -9.09 10.06
N ARG A 157 13.00 -9.09 9.87
CA ARG A 157 13.97 -9.18 10.98
C ARG A 157 14.03 -7.91 11.84
N LEU A 158 13.45 -6.81 11.36
CA LEU A 158 13.41 -5.52 12.05
C LEU A 158 12.07 -5.24 12.75
N TYR A 159 11.15 -6.21 12.73
CA TYR A 159 9.88 -6.07 13.44
C TYR A 159 9.82 -7.01 14.65
N ASP A 160 8.89 -6.74 15.60
CA ASP A 160 8.80 -7.51 16.84
C ASP A 160 8.57 -9.00 16.57
N SER A 161 9.12 -9.85 17.47
CA SER A 161 9.07 -11.30 17.32
C SER A 161 7.66 -11.87 17.57
N ALA A 162 6.87 -11.26 18.47
CA ALA A 162 5.55 -11.75 18.80
C ALA A 162 4.61 -11.74 17.59
N TYR A 163 4.67 -10.69 16.78
CA TYR A 163 3.92 -10.60 15.52
C TYR A 163 4.62 -11.39 14.41
N THR A 164 5.90 -11.12 14.18
CA THR A 164 6.63 -11.64 13.02
C THR A 164 6.73 -13.17 13.04
N GLU A 165 7.12 -13.77 14.15
CA GLU A 165 7.27 -15.22 14.25
C GLU A 165 5.94 -15.97 14.17
N ARG A 166 4.84 -15.31 14.54
CA ARG A 166 3.48 -15.86 14.36
C ARG A 166 3.15 -16.11 12.88
N PHE A 167 3.59 -15.24 11.99
CA PHE A 167 3.24 -15.30 10.56
C PHE A 167 4.39 -15.78 9.67
N MET A 168 5.63 -15.65 10.11
CA MET A 168 6.85 -15.97 9.37
C MET A 168 7.67 -17.10 9.99
N ARG A 169 7.32 -17.52 11.21
CA ARG A 169 8.18 -18.37 12.08
C ARG A 169 9.50 -17.66 12.39
N ARG A 170 10.45 -18.36 13.01
CA ARG A 170 11.78 -17.81 13.30
C ARG A 170 12.64 -17.77 12.03
N PRO A 171 13.56 -16.81 11.91
CA PRO A 171 14.45 -16.71 10.74
C PRO A 171 15.23 -18.02 10.46
N GLN A 172 15.67 -18.71 11.52
CA GLN A 172 16.44 -19.97 11.40
C GLN A 172 15.65 -21.14 10.79
N VAL A 173 14.32 -21.11 10.84
CA VAL A 173 13.46 -22.14 10.26
C VAL A 173 12.73 -21.70 9.00
N ASN A 174 12.80 -20.45 8.64
CA ASN A 174 12.21 -19.88 7.43
C ASN A 174 13.16 -18.85 6.78
N GLU A 175 14.42 -19.18 6.64
CA GLU A 175 15.40 -18.29 6.02
C GLU A 175 14.95 -17.84 4.63
N PHE A 176 14.46 -18.77 3.82
CA PHE A 176 13.96 -18.48 2.47
C PHE A 176 12.84 -17.42 2.46
N GLY A 177 11.87 -17.49 3.39
CA GLY A 177 10.78 -16.52 3.48
C GLY A 177 11.28 -15.14 3.88
N TYR A 178 12.19 -15.04 4.86
CA TYR A 178 12.76 -13.74 5.26
C TYR A 178 13.62 -13.13 4.15
N GLU A 179 14.42 -13.94 3.47
CA GLU A 179 15.27 -13.47 2.36
C GLU A 179 14.44 -13.03 1.16
N GLY A 180 13.41 -13.81 0.81
CA GLY A 180 12.53 -13.55 -0.34
C GLY A 180 11.58 -12.36 -0.15
N THR A 181 11.49 -11.80 1.06
CA THR A 181 10.60 -10.67 1.39
C THR A 181 11.36 -9.44 1.90
N ASP A 182 12.69 -9.47 1.82
CA ASP A 182 13.57 -8.37 2.23
C ASP A 182 13.61 -7.29 1.16
N LEU A 183 12.97 -6.15 1.45
CA LEU A 183 12.90 -5.01 0.52
C LEU A 183 14.26 -4.36 0.25
N MET A 184 15.24 -4.45 1.16
CA MET A 184 16.58 -3.95 0.89
C MET A 184 17.21 -4.67 -0.30
N LYS A 185 16.97 -5.97 -0.44
CA LYS A 185 17.44 -6.77 -1.59
C LYS A 185 16.67 -6.46 -2.87
N MET A 186 15.44 -5.96 -2.75
CA MET A 186 14.57 -5.57 -3.87
C MET A 186 14.70 -4.08 -4.23
N ALA A 187 15.53 -3.32 -3.55
CA ALA A 187 15.66 -1.87 -3.78
C ALA A 187 16.02 -1.54 -5.25
N LYS A 188 16.83 -2.37 -5.89
CA LYS A 188 17.21 -2.25 -7.32
C LYS A 188 16.02 -2.43 -8.28
N ASP A 189 14.97 -3.12 -7.84
CA ASP A 189 13.80 -3.45 -8.66
C ASP A 189 12.66 -2.41 -8.50
N LEU A 190 12.82 -1.42 -7.62
CA LEU A 190 11.84 -0.36 -7.43
C LEU A 190 11.62 0.41 -8.73
N THR A 191 10.37 0.52 -9.16
CA THR A 191 9.93 1.35 -10.29
C THR A 191 8.80 2.29 -9.87
N GLY A 192 8.56 3.35 -10.65
CA GLY A 192 7.60 4.40 -10.29
C GLY A 192 8.16 5.40 -9.28
N GLU A 193 7.42 6.49 -9.08
CA GLU A 193 7.79 7.53 -8.12
C GLU A 193 7.41 7.10 -6.70
N LEU A 194 8.26 7.38 -5.72
CA LEU A 194 8.05 6.99 -4.32
C LEU A 194 8.05 8.19 -3.39
N LEU A 195 7.06 8.27 -2.52
CA LEU A 195 7.11 9.03 -1.27
C LEU A 195 7.16 8.06 -0.09
N ILE A 196 8.24 8.09 0.69
CA ILE A 196 8.38 7.32 1.92
C ILE A 196 8.32 8.25 3.14
N VAL A 197 7.54 7.88 4.15
CA VAL A 197 7.27 8.70 5.34
C VAL A 197 7.52 7.91 6.60
N HIS A 198 8.14 8.52 7.62
CA HIS A 198 8.29 7.88 8.93
C HIS A 198 8.35 8.89 10.08
N GLY A 199 7.76 8.54 11.21
CA GLY A 199 7.97 9.21 12.49
C GLY A 199 9.23 8.66 13.17
N LEU A 200 10.18 9.53 13.56
CA LEU A 200 11.45 9.05 14.14
C LEU A 200 11.30 8.50 15.57
N ALA A 201 10.21 8.85 16.27
CA ALA A 201 9.87 8.29 17.57
C ALA A 201 8.90 7.08 17.46
N ASP A 202 8.84 6.43 16.30
CA ASP A 202 8.03 5.23 16.10
C ASP A 202 8.60 4.04 16.89
N ASP A 203 7.90 3.66 17.94
CA ASP A 203 8.24 2.55 18.85
C ASP A 203 7.57 1.22 18.45
N ASN A 204 6.77 1.23 17.41
CA ASN A 204 6.13 0.05 16.82
C ASN A 204 6.95 -0.45 15.62
N VAL A 205 6.91 0.26 14.51
CA VAL A 205 7.78 0.01 13.36
C VAL A 205 8.93 1.01 13.42
N HIS A 206 10.08 0.58 13.93
CA HIS A 206 11.22 1.47 14.13
C HIS A 206 11.63 2.15 12.82
N ALA A 207 11.95 3.44 12.88
CA ALA A 207 12.38 4.24 11.74
C ALA A 207 13.60 3.66 11.03
N GLN A 208 14.36 2.79 11.71
CA GLN A 208 15.43 1.98 11.13
C GLN A 208 15.00 1.27 9.83
N ASN A 209 13.76 0.79 9.76
CA ASN A 209 13.21 0.17 8.54
C ASN A 209 13.33 1.11 7.33
N THR A 210 12.84 2.34 7.46
CA THR A 210 12.91 3.35 6.41
C THR A 210 14.34 3.79 6.12
N LEU A 211 15.14 4.04 7.16
CA LEU A 211 16.52 4.54 6.99
C LEU A 211 17.40 3.52 6.27
N LEU A 212 17.34 2.25 6.62
CA LEU A 212 18.08 1.19 5.93
C LEU A 212 17.58 0.96 4.49
N TYR A 213 16.27 1.04 4.27
CA TYR A 213 15.72 0.88 2.93
C TYR A 213 16.10 2.05 2.02
N THR A 214 16.04 3.29 2.51
CA THR A 214 16.47 4.45 1.72
C THR A 214 17.96 4.44 1.41
N ASP A 215 18.80 3.96 2.32
CA ASP A 215 20.23 3.71 2.04
C ASP A 215 20.40 2.68 0.91
N ALA A 216 19.64 1.59 0.93
CA ALA A 216 19.65 0.61 -0.15
C ALA A 216 19.17 1.19 -1.49
N LEU A 217 18.16 2.06 -1.48
CA LEU A 217 17.71 2.78 -2.69
C LEU A 217 18.80 3.69 -3.26
N VAL A 218 19.50 4.45 -2.40
CA VAL A 218 20.62 5.30 -2.82
C VAL A 218 21.72 4.46 -3.46
N LYS A 219 22.10 3.35 -2.84
CA LYS A 219 23.11 2.42 -3.39
C LYS A 219 22.68 1.78 -4.71
N ALA A 220 21.37 1.62 -4.92
CA ALA A 220 20.82 1.14 -6.18
C ALA A 220 20.61 2.26 -7.23
N GLY A 221 20.98 3.50 -6.93
CA GLY A 221 20.83 4.65 -7.83
C GLY A 221 19.39 5.13 -8.01
N LYS A 222 18.49 4.77 -7.09
CA LYS A 222 17.07 5.17 -7.16
C LYS A 222 16.84 6.55 -6.56
N GLN A 223 15.96 7.34 -7.20
CA GLN A 223 15.49 8.61 -6.66
C GLN A 223 14.15 8.39 -5.97
N PHE A 224 13.88 9.17 -4.93
CA PHE A 224 12.65 9.11 -4.16
C PHE A 224 12.44 10.38 -3.34
N ASP A 225 11.21 10.64 -2.94
CA ASP A 225 10.86 11.67 -1.97
C ASP A 225 10.74 11.05 -0.57
N MET A 226 11.20 11.76 0.45
CA MET A 226 11.11 11.33 1.85
C MET A 226 10.60 12.45 2.75
N GLN A 227 9.74 12.09 3.72
CA GLN A 227 9.29 12.99 4.78
C GLN A 227 9.46 12.32 6.14
N LEU A 228 10.22 12.96 7.02
CA LEU A 228 10.39 12.54 8.41
C LEU A 228 9.68 13.48 9.37
N TYR A 229 9.10 12.90 10.44
CA TYR A 229 8.51 13.63 11.56
C TYR A 229 9.30 13.30 12.82
N VAL A 230 10.13 14.24 13.27
CA VAL A 230 11.21 14.00 14.23
C VAL A 230 10.72 13.47 15.59
N ASP A 231 9.59 13.94 16.06
CA ASP A 231 9.07 13.63 17.40
C ASP A 231 7.70 12.95 17.36
N ASP A 232 7.32 12.33 16.27
CA ASP A 232 6.06 11.62 16.13
C ASP A 232 6.26 10.09 16.04
N ASN A 233 5.23 9.36 16.46
CA ASN A 233 5.21 7.90 16.51
C ASN A 233 4.63 7.27 15.24
N HIS A 234 4.30 5.96 15.31
CA HIS A 234 3.75 5.18 14.20
C HIS A 234 2.48 5.78 13.57
N SER A 235 1.68 6.43 14.36
CA SER A 235 0.38 6.97 13.91
C SER A 235 0.45 8.40 13.38
N ILE A 236 1.55 9.11 13.60
CA ILE A 236 1.76 10.52 13.19
C ILE A 236 0.53 11.36 13.55
N ARG A 237 0.20 11.39 14.87
CA ARG A 237 -1.07 11.95 15.36
C ARG A 237 -1.00 13.38 15.88
N LYS A 238 0.19 13.95 16.01
CA LYS A 238 0.28 15.38 16.37
C LYS A 238 -0.47 16.20 15.33
N PRO A 239 -1.42 17.07 15.72
CA PRO A 239 -2.33 17.70 14.75
C PRO A 239 -1.63 18.42 13.60
N ALA A 240 -0.54 19.13 13.89
CA ALA A 240 0.24 19.83 12.86
C ALA A 240 0.92 18.86 11.89
N ASN A 241 1.54 17.79 12.42
CA ASN A 241 2.20 16.76 11.60
C ASN A 241 1.19 15.98 10.76
N TYR A 242 0.04 15.66 11.33
CA TYR A 242 -1.04 14.98 10.61
C TYR A 242 -1.58 15.82 9.45
N ALA A 243 -1.84 17.10 9.67
CA ALA A 243 -2.27 18.02 8.62
C ALA A 243 -1.18 18.20 7.54
N HIS A 244 0.08 18.36 7.96
CA HIS A 244 1.22 18.46 7.04
C HIS A 244 1.37 17.19 6.19
N LEU A 245 1.24 16.01 6.78
CA LEU A 245 1.32 14.74 6.06
C LEU A 245 0.26 14.64 4.96
N HIS A 246 -1.00 14.97 5.29
CA HIS A 246 -2.08 14.93 4.29
C HIS A 246 -1.82 15.90 3.14
N HIS A 247 -1.38 17.11 3.44
CA HIS A 247 -1.00 18.06 2.41
C HIS A 247 0.20 17.58 1.57
N ARG A 248 1.21 16.99 2.22
CA ARG A 248 2.38 16.41 1.54
C ARG A 248 2.00 15.30 0.56
N ILE A 249 1.06 14.43 0.96
CA ILE A 249 0.53 13.37 0.10
C ILE A 249 -0.21 13.98 -1.10
N MET A 250 -1.07 14.98 -0.89
CA MET A 250 -1.80 15.62 -1.98
C MET A 250 -0.86 16.27 -3.00
N LEU A 251 0.16 17.00 -2.54
CA LEU A 251 1.16 17.60 -3.41
C LEU A 251 1.97 16.55 -4.20
N PHE A 252 2.30 15.43 -3.55
CA PHE A 252 3.00 14.33 -4.24
C PHE A 252 2.13 13.71 -5.34
N LEU A 253 0.85 13.48 -5.06
CA LEU A 253 -0.09 12.95 -6.05
C LEU A 253 -0.31 13.93 -7.21
N GLU A 254 -0.52 15.21 -6.94
CA GLU A 254 -0.67 16.25 -7.97
C GLU A 254 0.54 16.32 -8.91
N LYS A 255 1.75 16.13 -8.37
CA LYS A 255 2.99 16.15 -9.15
C LYS A 255 3.18 14.89 -10.00
N ASN A 256 2.78 13.73 -9.50
CA ASN A 256 3.21 12.44 -10.05
C ASN A 256 2.06 11.61 -10.64
N LEU A 257 0.82 12.03 -10.45
CA LEU A 257 -0.37 11.33 -10.90
C LEU A 257 -1.29 12.25 -11.70
#